data_f38a68c48f0c3ff52e5906a2dc71bb8c
#
_entry.id   f38a68c48f0c3ff52e5906a2dc71bb8c
#
_cell.length_a   1.000
_cell.length_b   1.000
_cell.length_c   1.000
_cell.angle_alpha   90.00
_cell.angle_beta   90.00
_cell.angle_gamma   90.00
#
_symmetry.space_group_name_H-M   'P 1'
#
loop_
_entity.id
_entity.type
_entity.pdbx_description
1 polymer ?
#
loop_
_entity_poly.entity_id
_entity_poly.type
_entity_poly.pdbx_seq_one_letter_code
_entity_poly.pdbx_strand_id
1 'polypeptide(L)'
;MALSLLSVASGLLLTPSAVRTPSNIMMTATLEPKAAAGATGSSTVEKTVMKFGGSSVRDAERITEVCNIITSRIELGEKPHAVCSAMGKTTNNLLAAADMAVAEGKVDISVIRQLHADTADTLGLNDSPAYKEVVSLLDELERTLEGVAMLGELSRRTRDRIVSYGERMSGRMVAASLEKNHGTPAKQYESWDLGLVTTSRFGDAEIEEESWAAMKAGIDKIPKDTVGIITGFIGKDAKGRITTLGRGGSDLTASFIGAAAGYDEVQVWKDVDGILSADPRVCPNAQVASEVSFEEAAELAYFGAQVLHPVAMQPAMRVNIPVRVKNSYNTEAPGTVISEAKPSQRPSGCDLVSAITSKSNVAMVDIVSTRMLGDYGFLAQVFDSFKRNKLSVNVVATSEVSVSLTLNKAIDVLSKVQSGPLNMKWAETQDIEDVGLRSVIEDLSDVSDITVTPDRAIITLIANVEQSSAVMATVFGVLKELGVQVEMLSQGASKVNISFIIPGDKEKDVVKALHACFFEDTCLVPMEECEA
;
A
#
# COMPACT_ATOMS: atom_id res chain seq x y z
N MET A 1 76.48 -6.40 30.90
CA MET A 1 77.18 -7.28 29.94
C MET A 1 76.08 -7.76 29.01
N ALA A 2 75.79 -7.17 27.93
CA ALA A 2 76.56 -7.07 26.69
C ALA A 2 76.35 -8.29 25.81
N LEU A 3 75.84 -7.95 24.61
CA LEU A 3 76.01 -8.60 23.32
C LEU A 3 74.99 -9.72 22.99
N SER A 4 74.20 -9.58 22.00
CA SER A 4 74.20 -9.16 20.59
C SER A 4 74.16 -10.37 19.65
N LEU A 5 73.29 -10.23 18.68
CA LEU A 5 73.41 -10.47 17.23
C LEU A 5 72.67 -11.66 16.58
N LEU A 6 71.80 -11.25 15.72
CA LEU A 6 71.68 -11.54 14.27
C LEU A 6 71.02 -12.88 13.86
N SER A 7 69.85 -12.75 13.26
CA SER A 7 69.58 -12.76 11.81
C SER A 7 69.41 -14.16 11.22
N VAL A 8 68.29 -14.41 10.66
CA VAL A 8 68.11 -14.61 9.19
C VAL A 8 66.63 -14.63 8.84
N ALA A 9 66.29 -13.76 7.93
CA ALA A 9 65.01 -13.66 7.28
C ALA A 9 64.77 -14.82 6.29
N SER A 10 63.57 -15.32 6.22
CA SER A 10 63.07 -15.94 5.00
C SER A 10 61.61 -15.52 4.84
N GLY A 11 61.42 -14.63 3.91
CA GLY A 11 60.12 -14.10 3.55
C GLY A 11 59.26 -15.16 2.85
N LEU A 12 58.04 -15.24 3.26
CA LEU A 12 56.94 -15.73 2.41
C LEU A 12 55.96 -14.56 2.26
N LEU A 13 56.04 -13.92 1.10
CA LEU A 13 55.09 -13.01 0.59
C LEU A 13 53.78 -13.79 0.30
N LEU A 14 52.80 -13.73 1.19
CA LEU A 14 51.45 -14.08 0.89
C LEU A 14 50.79 -12.86 0.23
N THR A 15 50.59 -12.92 -1.08
CA THR A 15 49.78 -12.00 -1.84
C THR A 15 48.35 -12.07 -1.33
N PRO A 16 47.68 -10.93 -1.09
CA PRO A 16 46.27 -10.94 -0.73
C PRO A 16 45.47 -11.37 -1.96
N SER A 17 44.75 -12.47 -1.82
CA SER A 17 43.74 -12.94 -2.77
C SER A 17 42.70 -11.84 -2.95
N ALA A 18 42.59 -11.33 -4.17
CA ALA A 18 41.61 -10.33 -4.55
C ALA A 18 40.20 -10.93 -4.36
N VAL A 19 39.49 -10.44 -3.36
CA VAL A 19 38.05 -10.61 -3.24
C VAL A 19 37.44 -9.90 -4.45
N ARG A 20 36.94 -10.69 -5.40
CA ARG A 20 36.12 -10.17 -6.51
C ARG A 20 34.83 -9.65 -5.91
N THR A 21 34.71 -8.34 -5.79
CA THR A 21 33.42 -7.66 -5.71
C THR A 21 32.65 -7.92 -7.00
N PRO A 22 31.36 -8.27 -6.94
CA PRO A 22 30.54 -8.30 -8.14
C PRO A 22 30.48 -6.88 -8.71
N SER A 23 31.04 -6.71 -9.88
CA SER A 23 30.87 -5.49 -10.67
C SER A 23 29.39 -5.35 -11.01
N ASN A 24 28.73 -4.42 -10.33
CA ASN A 24 27.47 -3.84 -10.77
C ASN A 24 27.73 -3.18 -12.14
N ILE A 25 27.43 -3.92 -13.20
CA ILE A 25 27.23 -3.31 -14.52
C ILE A 25 25.86 -2.63 -14.44
N MET A 26 25.84 -1.41 -13.95
CA MET A 26 24.75 -0.46 -14.20
C MET A 26 24.75 -0.17 -15.70
N MET A 27 24.03 -0.95 -16.51
CA MET A 27 23.52 -0.47 -17.79
C MET A 27 22.36 0.46 -17.46
N THR A 28 22.69 1.72 -17.20
CA THR A 28 21.74 2.83 -17.22
C THR A 28 21.26 2.99 -18.66
N ALA A 29 20.17 2.32 -19.01
CA ALA A 29 19.30 2.87 -20.04
C ALA A 29 18.76 4.17 -19.46
N THR A 30 19.37 5.29 -19.79
CA THR A 30 18.88 6.61 -19.50
C THR A 30 17.58 6.80 -20.26
N LEU A 31 16.46 6.43 -19.61
CA LEU A 31 15.19 7.07 -19.92
C LEU A 31 15.39 8.52 -19.43
N GLU A 32 15.56 9.46 -20.34
CA GLU A 32 15.60 10.87 -19.98
C GLU A 32 14.31 11.19 -19.22
N PRO A 33 14.39 11.78 -18.01
CA PRO A 33 13.20 12.25 -17.31
C PRO A 33 12.52 13.26 -18.20
N LYS A 34 11.27 13.01 -18.57
CA LYS A 34 10.41 14.00 -19.25
C LYS A 34 10.43 15.23 -18.36
N ALA A 35 10.95 16.36 -18.85
CA ALA A 35 11.02 17.60 -18.10
C ALA A 35 9.63 17.87 -17.52
N ALA A 36 9.55 18.14 -16.22
CA ALA A 36 8.32 18.48 -15.54
C ALA A 36 7.67 19.64 -16.31
N ALA A 37 6.54 19.38 -16.94
CA ALA A 37 5.70 20.43 -17.51
C ALA A 37 5.24 21.26 -16.31
N GLY A 38 5.82 22.47 -16.16
CA GLY A 38 5.42 23.39 -15.12
C GLY A 38 3.92 23.65 -15.23
N ALA A 39 3.22 23.55 -14.12
CA ALA A 39 1.78 23.74 -14.00
C ALA A 39 1.39 25.20 -14.26
N THR A 40 1.44 25.62 -15.52
CA THR A 40 0.75 26.81 -16.07
C THR A 40 0.57 26.60 -17.57
N GLY A 41 -0.29 25.68 -17.93
CA GLY A 41 -0.72 25.40 -19.29
C GLY A 41 -1.51 24.12 -19.25
N SER A 42 -2.78 24.15 -19.62
CA SER A 42 -3.62 22.99 -19.87
C SER A 42 -2.94 22.08 -20.89
N SER A 43 -2.00 21.25 -20.45
CA SER A 43 -1.56 20.10 -21.23
C SER A 43 -2.70 19.10 -21.19
N THR A 44 -3.40 18.93 -22.30
CA THR A 44 -4.41 17.90 -22.44
C THR A 44 -3.76 16.55 -22.18
N VAL A 45 -4.20 15.86 -21.14
CA VAL A 45 -3.82 14.47 -20.86
C VAL A 45 -4.28 13.63 -22.04
N GLU A 46 -3.36 13.06 -22.80
CA GLU A 46 -3.68 12.28 -24.00
C GLU A 46 -3.72 10.78 -23.71
N LYS A 47 -2.76 10.28 -22.93
CA LYS A 47 -2.62 8.85 -22.64
C LYS A 47 -2.82 8.58 -21.17
N THR A 48 -3.79 7.74 -20.84
CA THR A 48 -4.12 7.39 -19.46
C THR A 48 -4.14 5.88 -19.23
N VAL A 49 -3.68 5.46 -18.07
CA VAL A 49 -3.93 4.11 -17.56
C VAL A 49 -4.96 4.21 -16.45
N MET A 50 -6.11 3.58 -16.66
CA MET A 50 -7.24 3.61 -15.73
C MET A 50 -7.28 2.29 -14.96
N LYS A 51 -7.17 2.31 -13.63
CA LYS A 51 -7.30 1.11 -12.81
C LYS A 51 -8.65 1.06 -12.13
N PHE A 52 -9.33 -0.05 -12.27
CA PHE A 52 -10.61 -0.32 -11.60
C PHE A 52 -10.47 -1.45 -10.58
N GLY A 53 -10.87 -1.16 -9.32
CA GLY A 53 -10.85 -2.12 -8.23
C GLY A 53 -12.00 -3.13 -8.30
N GLY A 54 -11.95 -4.17 -7.47
CA GLY A 54 -12.99 -5.20 -7.44
C GLY A 54 -14.39 -4.65 -7.12
N SER A 55 -14.49 -3.61 -6.28
CA SER A 55 -15.77 -2.91 -6.02
C SER A 55 -16.32 -2.21 -7.26
N SER A 56 -15.44 -1.67 -8.12
CA SER A 56 -15.83 -0.97 -9.34
C SER A 56 -16.28 -1.92 -10.47
N VAL A 57 -15.92 -3.20 -10.42
CA VAL A 57 -16.30 -4.23 -11.42
C VAL A 57 -17.08 -5.39 -10.79
N ARG A 58 -17.76 -5.18 -9.67
CA ARG A 58 -18.32 -6.25 -8.84
C ARG A 58 -19.48 -7.00 -9.48
N ASP A 59 -20.25 -6.36 -10.37
CA ASP A 59 -21.47 -6.85 -11.00
C ASP A 59 -21.70 -6.17 -12.36
N ALA A 60 -22.78 -6.53 -13.06
CA ALA A 60 -23.12 -6.01 -14.39
C ALA A 60 -23.32 -4.49 -14.40
N GLU A 61 -24.01 -3.94 -13.40
CA GLU A 61 -24.26 -2.50 -13.28
C GLU A 61 -22.94 -1.74 -13.20
N ARG A 62 -22.03 -2.21 -12.33
CA ARG A 62 -20.72 -1.58 -12.15
C ARG A 62 -19.80 -1.74 -13.35
N ILE A 63 -19.87 -2.87 -14.06
CA ILE A 63 -19.15 -3.03 -15.35
C ILE A 63 -19.65 -2.03 -16.37
N THR A 64 -20.97 -1.82 -16.46
CA THR A 64 -21.56 -0.82 -17.36
C THR A 64 -21.05 0.59 -17.02
N GLU A 65 -21.01 0.96 -15.72
CA GLU A 65 -20.45 2.25 -15.29
C GLU A 65 -18.96 2.39 -15.64
N VAL A 66 -18.15 1.35 -15.46
CA VAL A 66 -16.74 1.35 -15.88
C VAL A 66 -16.63 1.57 -17.40
N CYS A 67 -17.47 0.92 -18.18
CA CYS A 67 -17.49 1.12 -19.63
C CYS A 67 -17.91 2.56 -20.00
N ASN A 68 -18.90 3.14 -19.31
CA ASN A 68 -19.30 4.54 -19.47
C ASN A 68 -18.13 5.49 -19.17
N ILE A 69 -17.41 5.25 -18.07
CA ILE A 69 -16.23 6.05 -17.69
C ILE A 69 -15.17 5.98 -18.79
N ILE A 70 -14.83 4.79 -19.27
CA ILE A 70 -13.82 4.62 -20.34
C ILE A 70 -14.26 5.35 -21.60
N THR A 71 -15.53 5.19 -22.02
CA THR A 71 -16.08 5.83 -23.22
C THR A 71 -16.07 7.34 -23.10
N SER A 72 -16.47 7.90 -21.97
CA SER A 72 -16.46 9.34 -21.74
C SER A 72 -15.05 9.94 -21.83
N ARG A 73 -14.02 9.20 -21.40
CA ARG A 73 -12.63 9.67 -21.52
C ARG A 73 -12.16 9.65 -22.98
N ILE A 74 -12.59 8.67 -23.76
CA ILE A 74 -12.32 8.63 -25.20
C ILE A 74 -13.00 9.80 -25.92
N GLU A 75 -14.23 10.13 -25.56
CA GLU A 75 -14.96 11.29 -26.10
C GLU A 75 -14.26 12.63 -25.79
N LEU A 76 -13.56 12.71 -24.64
CA LEU A 76 -12.72 13.84 -24.27
C LEU A 76 -11.36 13.87 -24.99
N GLY A 77 -11.09 12.89 -25.87
CA GLY A 77 -9.87 12.81 -26.67
C GLY A 77 -8.72 12.04 -26.00
N GLU A 78 -8.97 11.39 -24.85
CA GLU A 78 -7.96 10.54 -24.21
C GLU A 78 -7.84 9.18 -24.91
N LYS A 79 -6.70 8.53 -24.72
CA LYS A 79 -6.40 7.18 -25.21
C LYS A 79 -6.17 6.26 -24.00
N PRO A 80 -7.27 5.79 -23.36
CA PRO A 80 -7.16 5.00 -22.15
C PRO A 80 -6.83 3.54 -22.44
N HIS A 81 -6.04 2.92 -21.55
CA HIS A 81 -6.06 1.49 -21.31
C HIS A 81 -6.53 1.23 -19.88
N ALA A 82 -7.17 0.10 -19.63
CA ALA A 82 -7.74 -0.19 -18.32
C ALA A 82 -7.07 -1.40 -17.67
N VAL A 83 -6.79 -1.31 -16.38
CA VAL A 83 -6.34 -2.42 -15.54
C VAL A 83 -7.48 -2.82 -14.61
N CYS A 84 -7.94 -4.06 -14.71
CA CYS A 84 -9.07 -4.56 -13.93
C CYS A 84 -8.61 -5.56 -12.87
N SER A 85 -9.18 -5.41 -11.66
CA SER A 85 -9.12 -6.43 -10.61
C SER A 85 -10.22 -7.49 -10.81
N ALA A 86 -10.21 -8.56 -10.01
CA ALA A 86 -11.29 -9.54 -9.96
C ALA A 86 -12.62 -8.91 -9.59
N MET A 87 -13.73 -9.48 -10.04
CA MET A 87 -15.10 -9.01 -9.75
C MET A 87 -15.44 -9.17 -8.26
N GLY A 88 -15.78 -8.08 -7.59
CA GLY A 88 -16.30 -8.08 -6.22
C GLY A 88 -15.44 -8.87 -5.23
N LYS A 89 -16.02 -9.92 -4.64
CA LYS A 89 -15.35 -10.80 -3.67
C LYS A 89 -14.75 -12.06 -4.31
N THR A 90 -14.60 -12.14 -5.63
CA THR A 90 -14.15 -13.35 -6.33
C THR A 90 -12.81 -13.87 -5.79
N THR A 91 -11.82 -13.00 -5.54
CA THR A 91 -10.53 -13.42 -4.97
C THR A 91 -10.70 -14.11 -3.61
N ASN A 92 -11.55 -13.56 -2.72
CA ASN A 92 -11.84 -14.17 -1.42
C ASN A 92 -12.55 -15.52 -1.58
N ASN A 93 -13.52 -15.61 -2.49
CA ASN A 93 -14.25 -16.84 -2.76
C ASN A 93 -13.35 -17.93 -3.37
N LEU A 94 -12.39 -17.55 -4.23
CA LEU A 94 -11.37 -18.45 -4.77
C LEU A 94 -10.48 -19.04 -3.68
N LEU A 95 -10.05 -18.19 -2.72
CA LEU A 95 -9.26 -18.63 -1.58
C LEU A 95 -10.06 -19.53 -0.66
N ALA A 96 -11.31 -19.18 -0.34
CA ALA A 96 -12.19 -19.99 0.48
C ALA A 96 -12.46 -21.37 -0.15
N ALA A 97 -12.68 -21.43 -1.48
CA ALA A 97 -12.86 -22.70 -2.19
C ALA A 97 -11.58 -23.57 -2.14
N ALA A 98 -10.41 -22.93 -2.25
CA ALA A 98 -9.14 -23.65 -2.13
C ALA A 98 -8.89 -24.17 -0.70
N ASP A 99 -9.19 -23.37 0.32
CA ASP A 99 -9.05 -23.78 1.72
C ASP A 99 -10.05 -24.90 2.08
N MET A 100 -11.29 -24.85 1.56
CA MET A 100 -12.29 -25.92 1.68
C MET A 100 -11.83 -27.21 1.00
N ALA A 101 -11.25 -27.10 -0.20
CA ALA A 101 -10.73 -28.26 -0.93
C ALA A 101 -9.62 -28.99 -0.13
N VAL A 102 -8.75 -28.26 0.57
CA VAL A 102 -7.73 -28.83 1.45
C VAL A 102 -8.33 -29.43 2.71
N ALA A 103 -9.25 -28.70 3.39
CA ALA A 103 -9.73 -29.08 4.72
C ALA A 103 -10.77 -30.19 4.66
N GLU A 104 -11.66 -30.18 3.66
CA GLU A 104 -12.84 -31.05 3.59
C GLU A 104 -12.82 -32.00 2.39
N GLY A 105 -11.88 -31.85 1.46
CA GLY A 105 -11.87 -32.58 0.20
C GLY A 105 -13.03 -32.24 -0.72
N LYS A 106 -13.70 -31.11 -0.51
CA LYS A 106 -14.85 -30.64 -1.29
C LYS A 106 -14.48 -29.50 -2.20
N VAL A 107 -15.01 -29.51 -3.41
CA VAL A 107 -14.89 -28.44 -4.39
C VAL A 107 -16.26 -27.79 -4.58
N ASP A 108 -16.34 -26.51 -4.26
CA ASP A 108 -17.53 -25.70 -4.53
C ASP A 108 -17.14 -24.32 -5.06
N ILE A 109 -17.44 -24.07 -6.32
CA ILE A 109 -17.26 -22.78 -7.00
C ILE A 109 -18.60 -22.17 -7.43
N SER A 110 -19.71 -22.66 -6.90
CA SER A 110 -21.06 -22.27 -7.30
C SER A 110 -21.28 -20.75 -7.21
N VAL A 111 -20.84 -20.13 -6.12
CA VAL A 111 -20.93 -18.66 -5.90
C VAL A 111 -20.15 -17.89 -6.97
N ILE A 112 -18.97 -18.37 -7.35
CA ILE A 112 -18.14 -17.74 -8.38
C ILE A 112 -18.79 -17.90 -9.76
N ARG A 113 -19.21 -19.13 -10.09
CA ARG A 113 -19.88 -19.46 -11.35
C ARG A 113 -21.17 -18.66 -11.52
N GLN A 114 -22.00 -18.58 -10.46
CA GLN A 114 -23.26 -17.84 -10.48
C GLN A 114 -23.03 -16.34 -10.70
N LEU A 115 -22.08 -15.72 -9.99
CA LEU A 115 -21.75 -14.30 -10.16
C LEU A 115 -21.43 -13.96 -11.63
N HIS A 116 -20.59 -14.78 -12.27
CA HIS A 116 -20.18 -14.53 -13.66
C HIS A 116 -21.30 -14.85 -14.65
N ALA A 117 -22.16 -15.84 -14.37
CA ALA A 117 -23.31 -16.17 -15.18
C ALA A 117 -24.37 -15.07 -15.14
N ASP A 118 -24.76 -14.61 -13.96
CA ASP A 118 -25.74 -13.51 -13.78
C ASP A 118 -25.26 -12.22 -14.43
N THR A 119 -23.95 -11.95 -14.29
CA THR A 119 -23.33 -10.78 -14.94
C THR A 119 -23.36 -10.91 -16.45
N ALA A 120 -23.02 -12.08 -17.01
CA ALA A 120 -23.06 -12.31 -18.45
C ALA A 120 -24.48 -12.21 -19.01
N ASP A 121 -25.48 -12.74 -18.27
CA ASP A 121 -26.90 -12.66 -18.65
C ASP A 121 -27.36 -11.21 -18.70
N THR A 122 -27.12 -10.45 -17.65
CA THR A 122 -27.50 -9.03 -17.53
C THR A 122 -26.85 -8.16 -18.61
N LEU A 123 -25.56 -8.40 -18.92
CA LEU A 123 -24.85 -7.68 -19.98
C LEU A 123 -25.16 -8.23 -21.38
N GLY A 124 -25.95 -9.30 -21.48
CA GLY A 124 -26.28 -9.97 -22.74
C GLY A 124 -25.10 -10.69 -23.39
N LEU A 125 -24.10 -11.15 -22.62
CA LEU A 125 -22.86 -11.73 -23.14
C LEU A 125 -22.88 -13.25 -23.28
N ASN A 126 -23.96 -13.95 -23.00
CA ASN A 126 -24.07 -15.40 -22.93
C ASN A 126 -23.53 -16.13 -24.16
N ASP A 127 -23.75 -15.60 -25.35
CA ASP A 127 -23.31 -16.20 -26.62
C ASP A 127 -21.93 -15.68 -27.07
N SER A 128 -21.34 -14.73 -26.34
CA SER A 128 -20.07 -14.10 -26.71
C SER A 128 -18.90 -15.08 -26.63
N PRO A 129 -17.89 -14.96 -27.50
CA PRO A 129 -16.65 -15.73 -27.37
C PRO A 129 -15.96 -15.50 -26.01
N ALA A 130 -15.99 -14.29 -25.50
CA ALA A 130 -15.39 -13.93 -24.22
C ALA A 130 -16.03 -14.68 -23.05
N TYR A 131 -17.35 -14.82 -23.02
CA TYR A 131 -18.01 -15.58 -21.95
C TYR A 131 -17.75 -17.09 -22.06
N LYS A 132 -17.63 -17.63 -23.28
CA LYS A 132 -17.20 -19.03 -23.47
C LYS A 132 -15.80 -19.28 -22.90
N GLU A 133 -14.89 -18.31 -23.04
CA GLU A 133 -13.57 -18.38 -22.39
C GLU A 133 -13.69 -18.29 -20.87
N VAL A 134 -14.58 -17.46 -20.32
CA VAL A 134 -14.85 -17.41 -18.88
C VAL A 134 -15.34 -18.75 -18.36
N VAL A 135 -16.27 -19.41 -19.05
CA VAL A 135 -16.73 -20.76 -18.69
C VAL A 135 -15.58 -21.76 -18.71
N SER A 136 -14.73 -21.72 -19.73
CA SER A 136 -13.55 -22.58 -19.82
C SER A 136 -12.56 -22.35 -18.65
N LEU A 137 -12.39 -21.10 -18.20
CA LEU A 137 -11.59 -20.78 -17.03
C LEU A 137 -12.21 -21.29 -15.72
N LEU A 138 -13.54 -21.24 -15.58
CA LEU A 138 -14.26 -21.83 -14.45
C LEU A 138 -14.09 -23.35 -14.40
N ASP A 139 -14.15 -24.04 -15.53
CA ASP A 139 -13.95 -25.47 -15.61
C ASP A 139 -12.48 -25.86 -15.34
N GLU A 140 -11.53 -25.03 -15.76
CA GLU A 140 -10.10 -25.21 -15.42
C GLU A 140 -9.84 -25.01 -13.93
N LEU A 141 -10.48 -24.00 -13.31
CA LEU A 141 -10.45 -23.76 -11.88
C LEU A 141 -10.98 -24.95 -11.09
N GLU A 142 -12.14 -25.48 -11.47
CA GLU A 142 -12.78 -26.63 -10.81
C GLU A 142 -11.85 -27.85 -10.83
N ARG A 143 -11.30 -28.20 -11.99
CA ARG A 143 -10.27 -29.27 -12.11
C ARG A 143 -9.01 -29.02 -11.29
N THR A 144 -8.60 -27.75 -11.17
CA THR A 144 -7.43 -27.38 -10.34
C THR A 144 -7.73 -27.62 -8.86
N LEU A 145 -8.93 -27.27 -8.41
CA LEU A 145 -9.38 -27.49 -7.03
C LEU A 145 -9.60 -28.97 -6.72
N GLU A 146 -10.09 -29.76 -7.68
CA GLU A 146 -10.18 -31.24 -7.55
C GLU A 146 -8.78 -31.84 -7.31
N GLY A 147 -7.76 -31.36 -8.03
CA GLY A 147 -6.37 -31.75 -7.80
C GLY A 147 -5.88 -31.38 -6.40
N VAL A 148 -6.24 -30.18 -5.90
CA VAL A 148 -5.91 -29.73 -4.52
C VAL A 148 -6.61 -30.62 -3.48
N ALA A 149 -7.91 -30.91 -3.69
CA ALA A 149 -8.69 -31.77 -2.80
C ALA A 149 -8.10 -33.20 -2.73
N MET A 150 -7.68 -33.74 -3.87
CA MET A 150 -7.06 -35.07 -3.95
C MET A 150 -5.71 -35.13 -3.22
N LEU A 151 -4.89 -34.06 -3.33
CA LEU A 151 -3.55 -34.00 -2.71
C LEU A 151 -3.63 -33.62 -1.22
N GLY A 152 -4.70 -32.95 -0.78
CA GLY A 152 -4.86 -32.46 0.59
C GLY A 152 -3.87 -31.34 0.95
N GLU A 153 -3.25 -30.69 -0.06
CA GLU A 153 -2.30 -29.60 0.17
C GLU A 153 -2.45 -28.48 -0.87
N LEU A 154 -2.14 -27.25 -0.44
CA LEU A 154 -2.17 -26.06 -1.27
C LEU A 154 -0.82 -25.35 -1.24
N SER A 155 0.01 -25.57 -2.27
CA SER A 155 1.27 -24.83 -2.40
C SER A 155 1.04 -23.34 -2.70
N ARG A 156 1.98 -22.46 -2.33
CA ARG A 156 1.92 -21.03 -2.68
C ARG A 156 1.76 -20.81 -4.19
N ARG A 157 2.44 -21.60 -5.01
CA ARG A 157 2.33 -21.55 -6.45
C ARG A 157 0.92 -21.91 -6.94
N THR A 158 0.31 -22.94 -6.39
CA THR A 158 -1.06 -23.35 -6.75
C THR A 158 -2.05 -22.29 -6.30
N ARG A 159 -1.83 -21.64 -5.13
CA ARG A 159 -2.63 -20.54 -4.63
C ARG A 159 -2.61 -19.35 -5.59
N ASP A 160 -1.44 -18.93 -6.08
CA ASP A 160 -1.31 -17.86 -7.07
C ASP A 160 -2.07 -18.18 -8.36
N ARG A 161 -1.97 -19.41 -8.85
CA ARG A 161 -2.75 -19.86 -10.01
C ARG A 161 -4.25 -19.76 -9.77
N ILE A 162 -4.75 -20.23 -8.63
CA ILE A 162 -6.17 -20.20 -8.29
C ILE A 162 -6.69 -18.75 -8.24
N VAL A 163 -6.01 -17.85 -7.54
CA VAL A 163 -6.48 -16.46 -7.46
C VAL A 163 -6.42 -15.75 -8.80
N SER A 164 -5.51 -16.14 -9.72
CA SER A 164 -5.38 -15.50 -11.02
C SER A 164 -6.62 -15.62 -11.92
N TYR A 165 -7.47 -16.60 -11.68
CA TYR A 165 -8.71 -16.75 -12.46
C TYR A 165 -9.64 -15.54 -12.30
N GLY A 166 -9.61 -14.86 -11.16
CA GLY A 166 -10.47 -13.71 -10.89
C GLY A 166 -10.26 -12.57 -11.87
N GLU A 167 -9.03 -12.09 -12.01
CA GLU A 167 -8.67 -11.00 -12.92
C GLU A 167 -8.82 -11.40 -14.39
N ARG A 168 -8.49 -12.64 -14.71
CA ARG A 168 -8.61 -13.18 -16.07
C ARG A 168 -10.07 -13.24 -16.56
N MET A 169 -10.99 -13.62 -15.68
CA MET A 169 -12.43 -13.64 -15.98
C MET A 169 -12.98 -12.21 -16.06
N SER A 170 -12.68 -11.36 -15.08
CA SER A 170 -13.13 -9.98 -15.01
C SER A 170 -12.75 -9.17 -16.25
N GLY A 171 -11.48 -9.22 -16.65
CA GLY A 171 -10.97 -8.50 -17.83
C GLY A 171 -11.72 -8.88 -19.12
N ARG A 172 -12.09 -10.16 -19.29
CA ARG A 172 -12.86 -10.64 -20.45
C ARG A 172 -14.28 -10.08 -20.46
N MET A 173 -14.93 -10.03 -19.28
CA MET A 173 -16.28 -9.50 -19.15
C MET A 173 -16.32 -8.00 -19.48
N VAL A 174 -15.37 -7.23 -18.97
CA VAL A 174 -15.26 -5.79 -19.22
C VAL A 174 -14.96 -5.52 -20.70
N ALA A 175 -14.02 -6.21 -21.31
CA ALA A 175 -13.69 -6.03 -22.74
C ALA A 175 -14.89 -6.33 -23.63
N ALA A 176 -15.59 -7.45 -23.39
CA ALA A 176 -16.76 -7.84 -24.18
C ALA A 176 -17.93 -6.86 -24.00
N SER A 177 -18.14 -6.34 -22.80
CA SER A 177 -19.18 -5.33 -22.55
C SER A 177 -18.87 -4.01 -23.25
N LEU A 178 -17.61 -3.55 -23.21
CA LEU A 178 -17.19 -2.33 -23.87
C LEU A 178 -17.36 -2.42 -25.40
N GLU A 179 -17.00 -3.55 -25.99
CA GLU A 179 -17.16 -3.78 -27.43
C GLU A 179 -18.65 -3.90 -27.83
N LYS A 180 -19.40 -4.75 -27.13
CA LYS A 180 -20.78 -5.07 -27.51
C LYS A 180 -21.77 -3.96 -27.17
N ASN A 181 -21.70 -3.40 -25.97
CA ASN A 181 -22.71 -2.52 -25.42
C ASN A 181 -22.41 -1.02 -25.66
N HIS A 182 -21.12 -0.69 -25.88
CA HIS A 182 -20.68 0.69 -26.09
C HIS A 182 -20.08 0.94 -27.48
N GLY A 183 -19.92 -0.11 -28.29
CA GLY A 183 -19.37 0.02 -29.64
C GLY A 183 -17.90 0.44 -29.69
N THR A 184 -17.20 0.41 -28.55
CA THR A 184 -15.79 0.79 -28.43
C THR A 184 -14.92 -0.45 -28.64
N PRO A 185 -14.04 -0.48 -29.66
CA PRO A 185 -13.12 -1.60 -29.86
C PRO A 185 -12.30 -1.85 -28.60
N ALA A 186 -12.36 -3.05 -28.05
CA ALA A 186 -11.68 -3.42 -26.85
C ALA A 186 -11.14 -4.85 -26.92
N LYS A 187 -9.99 -5.10 -26.29
CA LYS A 187 -9.43 -6.44 -26.22
C LYS A 187 -8.80 -6.69 -24.86
N GLN A 188 -9.06 -7.86 -24.30
CA GLN A 188 -8.43 -8.31 -23.08
C GLN A 188 -7.00 -8.81 -23.36
N TYR A 189 -6.08 -8.45 -22.44
CA TYR A 189 -4.70 -8.91 -22.41
C TYR A 189 -4.33 -9.39 -21.02
N GLU A 190 -3.63 -10.52 -20.96
CA GLU A 190 -2.95 -10.89 -19.74
C GLU A 190 -1.69 -10.00 -19.59
N SER A 191 -1.38 -9.52 -18.39
CA SER A 191 -0.24 -8.62 -18.16
C SER A 191 1.09 -9.18 -18.68
N TRP A 192 1.28 -10.50 -18.58
CA TRP A 192 2.49 -11.18 -19.09
C TRP A 192 2.57 -11.25 -20.61
N ASP A 193 1.45 -11.22 -21.35
CA ASP A 193 1.45 -11.18 -22.81
C ASP A 193 1.95 -9.82 -23.33
N LEU A 194 1.88 -8.80 -22.49
CA LEU A 194 2.43 -7.47 -22.73
C LEU A 194 3.86 -7.31 -22.17
N GLY A 195 4.43 -8.35 -21.56
CA GLY A 195 5.82 -8.36 -21.14
C GLY A 195 6.06 -8.18 -19.63
N LEU A 196 5.03 -8.33 -18.77
CA LEU A 196 5.23 -8.32 -17.34
C LEU A 196 5.82 -9.64 -16.85
N VAL A 197 7.09 -9.61 -16.44
CA VAL A 197 7.84 -10.71 -15.85
C VAL A 197 8.10 -10.43 -14.38
N THR A 198 8.02 -11.45 -13.55
CA THR A 198 8.16 -11.32 -12.10
C THR A 198 9.19 -12.29 -11.52
N THR A 199 9.62 -12.00 -10.29
CA THR A 199 10.37 -12.98 -9.48
C THR A 199 9.52 -14.21 -9.18
N SER A 200 10.16 -15.31 -8.76
CA SER A 200 9.49 -16.56 -8.37
C SER A 200 9.00 -16.55 -6.89
N ARG A 201 8.80 -15.36 -6.28
CA ARG A 201 8.27 -15.23 -4.90
C ARG A 201 6.76 -15.31 -4.92
N PHE A 202 6.23 -16.54 -4.87
CA PHE A 202 4.78 -16.76 -4.91
C PHE A 202 4.07 -16.10 -3.74
N GLY A 203 2.99 -15.36 -4.04
CA GLY A 203 2.17 -14.60 -3.09
C GLY A 203 2.61 -13.14 -2.89
N ASP A 204 3.87 -12.81 -3.26
CA ASP A 204 4.45 -11.47 -3.08
C ASP A 204 5.62 -11.29 -4.06
N ALA A 205 5.32 -11.46 -5.36
CA ALA A 205 6.32 -11.36 -6.42
C ALA A 205 6.64 -9.89 -6.76
N GLU A 206 7.89 -9.65 -7.12
CA GLU A 206 8.38 -8.35 -7.56
C GLU A 206 8.47 -8.32 -9.09
N ILE A 207 8.26 -7.16 -9.70
CA ILE A 207 8.38 -6.97 -11.15
C ILE A 207 9.87 -6.88 -11.50
N GLU A 208 10.32 -7.73 -12.42
CA GLU A 208 11.71 -7.76 -12.90
C GLU A 208 12.02 -6.55 -13.79
N GLU A 209 13.26 -6.06 -13.73
CA GLU A 209 13.69 -4.87 -14.48
C GLU A 209 13.51 -5.01 -16.00
N GLU A 210 13.67 -6.22 -16.54
CA GLU A 210 13.46 -6.51 -17.97
C GLU A 210 12.03 -6.21 -18.44
N SER A 211 11.05 -6.22 -17.53
CA SER A 211 9.65 -5.90 -17.82
C SER A 211 9.45 -4.47 -18.32
N TRP A 212 10.33 -3.52 -17.98
CA TRP A 212 10.19 -2.13 -18.41
C TRP A 212 10.19 -1.97 -19.92
N ALA A 213 11.20 -2.48 -20.58
CA ALA A 213 11.29 -2.41 -22.04
C ALA A 213 10.27 -3.33 -22.73
N ALA A 214 10.03 -4.52 -22.16
CA ALA A 214 9.07 -5.48 -22.69
C ALA A 214 7.64 -4.95 -22.64
N MET A 215 7.22 -4.33 -21.52
CA MET A 215 5.90 -3.73 -21.35
C MET A 215 5.66 -2.60 -22.35
N LYS A 216 6.64 -1.68 -22.51
CA LYS A 216 6.56 -0.63 -23.52
C LYS A 216 6.32 -1.21 -24.92
N ALA A 217 7.13 -2.19 -25.31
CA ALA A 217 6.99 -2.84 -26.62
C ALA A 217 5.68 -3.63 -26.76
N GLY A 218 5.14 -4.17 -25.67
CA GLY A 218 3.85 -4.85 -25.63
C GLY A 218 2.68 -3.89 -25.82
N ILE A 219 2.68 -2.79 -25.10
CA ILE A 219 1.64 -1.73 -25.19
C ILE A 219 1.65 -1.10 -26.59
N ASP A 220 2.82 -0.82 -27.15
CA ASP A 220 2.95 -0.22 -28.49
C ASP A 220 2.39 -1.14 -29.63
N LYS A 221 2.17 -2.44 -29.37
CA LYS A 221 1.54 -3.38 -30.30
C LYS A 221 0.02 -3.39 -30.24
N ILE A 222 -0.59 -2.80 -29.20
CA ILE A 222 -2.04 -2.67 -29.13
C ILE A 222 -2.50 -1.71 -30.23
N PRO A 223 -3.51 -2.06 -31.05
CA PRO A 223 -4.01 -1.15 -32.08
C PRO A 223 -4.47 0.18 -31.46
N LYS A 224 -4.17 1.30 -32.11
CA LYS A 224 -4.39 2.66 -31.57
C LYS A 224 -5.85 3.01 -31.29
N ASP A 225 -6.77 2.31 -31.98
CA ASP A 225 -8.22 2.46 -31.85
C ASP A 225 -8.84 1.46 -30.86
N THR A 226 -8.02 0.61 -30.25
CA THR A 226 -8.45 -0.47 -29.36
C THR A 226 -8.08 -0.17 -27.92
N VAL A 227 -9.05 -0.24 -27.02
CA VAL A 227 -8.81 -0.16 -25.58
C VAL A 227 -8.28 -1.51 -25.09
N GLY A 228 -7.05 -1.52 -24.57
CA GLY A 228 -6.50 -2.69 -23.89
C GLY A 228 -7.10 -2.82 -22.48
N ILE A 229 -7.77 -3.94 -22.22
CA ILE A 229 -8.24 -4.31 -20.87
C ILE A 229 -7.25 -5.32 -20.31
N ILE A 230 -6.44 -4.91 -19.34
CA ILE A 230 -5.26 -5.63 -18.87
C ILE A 230 -5.53 -6.23 -17.50
N THR A 231 -5.11 -7.47 -17.26
CA THR A 231 -5.21 -8.08 -15.93
C THR A 231 -4.27 -7.39 -14.95
N GLY A 232 -4.80 -6.93 -13.83
CA GLY A 232 -4.00 -6.45 -12.70
C GLY A 232 -3.53 -7.57 -11.79
N PHE A 233 -2.67 -7.27 -10.81
CA PHE A 233 -2.30 -8.14 -9.68
C PHE A 233 -1.45 -9.38 -10.04
N ILE A 234 -1.55 -9.92 -11.24
CA ILE A 234 -0.94 -11.20 -11.67
C ILE A 234 0.17 -10.98 -12.68
N GLY A 235 1.13 -11.88 -12.68
CA GLY A 235 2.24 -11.94 -13.63
C GLY A 235 2.70 -13.37 -13.87
N LYS A 236 3.80 -13.52 -14.60
CA LYS A 236 4.51 -14.79 -14.75
C LYS A 236 5.98 -14.60 -14.45
N ASP A 237 6.58 -15.61 -13.82
CA ASP A 237 8.03 -15.65 -13.68
C ASP A 237 8.71 -16.11 -14.99
N ALA A 238 10.04 -16.03 -15.05
CA ALA A 238 10.83 -16.43 -16.19
C ALA A 238 10.64 -17.91 -16.64
N LYS A 239 10.05 -18.74 -15.78
CA LYS A 239 9.70 -20.15 -16.08
C LYS A 239 8.25 -20.30 -16.56
N GLY A 240 7.53 -19.19 -16.79
CA GLY A 240 6.13 -19.17 -17.22
C GLY A 240 5.12 -19.56 -16.15
N ARG A 241 5.52 -19.56 -14.86
CA ARG A 241 4.61 -19.88 -13.75
C ARG A 241 3.90 -18.61 -13.28
N ILE A 242 2.58 -18.72 -13.07
CA ILE A 242 1.77 -17.59 -12.60
C ILE A 242 2.18 -17.23 -11.17
N THR A 243 2.29 -15.93 -10.93
CA THR A 243 2.66 -15.29 -9.67
C THR A 243 1.68 -14.17 -9.36
N THR A 244 1.62 -13.76 -8.10
CA THR A 244 0.82 -12.60 -7.66
C THR A 244 1.72 -11.54 -7.03
N LEU A 245 1.37 -10.26 -7.26
CA LEU A 245 2.15 -9.09 -6.81
C LEU A 245 1.85 -8.67 -5.37
N GLY A 246 1.11 -9.48 -4.63
CA GLY A 246 0.76 -9.17 -3.26
C GLY A 246 -0.25 -8.03 -3.10
N ARG A 247 -0.27 -7.42 -1.91
CA ARG A 247 -1.24 -6.36 -1.58
C ARG A 247 -1.05 -5.13 -2.48
N GLY A 248 -2.15 -4.60 -3.02
CA GLY A 248 -2.11 -3.45 -3.94
C GLY A 248 -1.63 -3.81 -5.36
N GLY A 249 -1.52 -5.10 -5.70
CA GLY A 249 -0.92 -5.56 -6.95
C GLY A 249 -1.57 -5.04 -8.22
N SER A 250 -2.90 -4.80 -8.25
CA SER A 250 -3.56 -4.20 -9.43
C SER A 250 -3.21 -2.71 -9.58
N ASP A 251 -3.08 -1.98 -8.46
CA ASP A 251 -2.61 -0.58 -8.47
C ASP A 251 -1.14 -0.52 -8.93
N LEU A 252 -0.31 -1.47 -8.46
CA LEU A 252 1.08 -1.63 -8.90
C LEU A 252 1.18 -1.93 -10.40
N THR A 253 0.33 -2.82 -10.93
CA THR A 253 0.30 -3.12 -12.36
C THR A 253 -0.01 -1.87 -13.19
N ALA A 254 -1.03 -1.08 -12.79
CA ALA A 254 -1.41 0.14 -13.50
C ALA A 254 -0.30 1.21 -13.45
N SER A 255 0.27 1.43 -12.27
CA SER A 255 1.39 2.35 -12.08
C SER A 255 2.61 1.94 -12.91
N PHE A 256 2.91 0.63 -12.94
CA PHE A 256 4.01 0.10 -13.74
C PHE A 256 3.79 0.26 -15.25
N ILE A 257 2.58 -0.03 -15.75
CA ILE A 257 2.23 0.16 -17.16
C ILE A 257 2.37 1.65 -17.53
N GLY A 258 1.80 2.54 -16.72
CA GLY A 258 1.91 3.98 -16.93
C GLY A 258 3.37 4.45 -17.03
N ALA A 259 4.18 4.01 -16.08
CA ALA A 259 5.59 4.35 -15.99
C ALA A 259 6.41 3.76 -17.16
N ALA A 260 6.27 2.47 -17.44
CA ALA A 260 7.06 1.78 -18.45
C ALA A 260 6.71 2.21 -19.89
N ALA A 261 5.44 2.48 -20.17
CA ALA A 261 4.98 2.88 -21.51
C ALA A 261 4.91 4.40 -21.72
N GLY A 262 5.23 5.22 -20.70
CA GLY A 262 5.32 6.67 -20.79
C GLY A 262 3.96 7.34 -20.98
N TYR A 263 2.99 6.97 -20.17
CA TYR A 263 1.68 7.60 -20.11
C TYR A 263 1.75 8.97 -19.40
N ASP A 264 0.74 9.80 -19.64
CA ASP A 264 0.69 11.14 -19.06
C ASP A 264 0.14 11.11 -17.62
N GLU A 265 -0.79 10.20 -17.33
CA GLU A 265 -1.42 10.05 -16.00
C GLU A 265 -1.82 8.60 -15.75
N VAL A 266 -1.70 8.16 -14.50
CA VAL A 266 -2.32 6.92 -13.99
C VAL A 266 -3.54 7.30 -13.17
N GLN A 267 -4.72 6.79 -13.51
CA GLN A 267 -5.97 7.05 -12.79
C GLN A 267 -6.38 5.81 -12.00
N VAL A 268 -6.54 5.96 -10.68
CA VAL A 268 -7.01 4.89 -9.80
C VAL A 268 -8.45 5.19 -9.38
N TRP A 269 -9.38 4.45 -9.97
CA TRP A 269 -10.81 4.60 -9.75
C TRP A 269 -11.27 3.73 -8.58
N LYS A 270 -11.79 4.39 -7.54
CA LYS A 270 -12.22 3.80 -6.26
C LYS A 270 -13.66 4.19 -5.93
N ASP A 271 -14.02 4.06 -4.67
CA ASP A 271 -15.31 4.39 -4.06
C ASP A 271 -15.26 5.66 -3.18
N VAL A 272 -14.22 6.46 -3.35
CA VAL A 272 -13.99 7.72 -2.63
C VAL A 272 -13.63 8.84 -3.59
N ASP A 273 -14.03 10.07 -3.29
CA ASP A 273 -13.81 11.23 -4.16
C ASP A 273 -12.34 11.65 -4.30
N GLY A 274 -11.45 11.08 -3.52
CA GLY A 274 -10.03 11.39 -3.47
C GLY A 274 -9.43 11.05 -2.11
N ILE A 275 -8.29 11.64 -1.82
CA ILE A 275 -7.69 11.62 -0.47
C ILE A 275 -8.41 12.68 0.36
N LEU A 276 -8.98 12.26 1.49
CA LEU A 276 -9.71 13.16 2.36
C LEU A 276 -8.82 13.72 3.46
N SER A 277 -9.14 14.94 3.92
CA SER A 277 -8.45 15.62 5.04
C SER A 277 -8.56 14.86 6.37
N ALA A 278 -9.58 14.00 6.52
CA ALA A 278 -9.73 13.06 7.64
C ALA A 278 -10.67 11.90 7.25
N ASP A 279 -10.82 10.91 8.14
CA ASP A 279 -11.83 9.85 7.98
C ASP A 279 -13.25 10.45 8.06
N PRO A 280 -14.07 10.35 7.01
CA PRO A 280 -15.41 10.95 6.99
C PRO A 280 -16.37 10.33 8.02
N ARG A 281 -16.05 9.14 8.54
CA ARG A 281 -16.82 8.51 9.64
C ARG A 281 -16.58 9.21 10.97
N VAL A 282 -15.45 9.92 11.10
CA VAL A 282 -15.09 10.72 12.28
C VAL A 282 -15.39 12.19 12.04
N CYS A 283 -14.99 12.72 10.89
CA CYS A 283 -15.17 14.11 10.47
C CYS A 283 -16.08 14.17 9.23
N PRO A 284 -17.41 14.35 9.38
CA PRO A 284 -18.34 14.39 8.25
C PRO A 284 -18.04 15.49 7.23
N ASN A 285 -17.37 16.56 7.66
CA ASN A 285 -16.98 17.72 6.84
C ASN A 285 -15.58 17.54 6.21
N ALA A 286 -15.04 16.31 6.22
CA ALA A 286 -13.73 16.05 5.61
C ALA A 286 -13.72 16.48 4.13
N GLN A 287 -12.68 17.22 3.75
CA GLN A 287 -12.52 17.81 2.43
C GLN A 287 -11.59 16.93 1.57
N VAL A 288 -11.77 17.00 0.25
CA VAL A 288 -10.87 16.32 -0.68
C VAL A 288 -9.61 17.17 -0.87
N ALA A 289 -8.45 16.60 -0.61
CA ALA A 289 -7.17 17.23 -0.95
C ALA A 289 -7.01 17.22 -2.49
N SER A 290 -6.84 18.37 -3.12
CA SER A 290 -6.67 18.47 -4.57
C SER A 290 -5.35 17.85 -5.03
N GLU A 291 -4.29 18.05 -4.28
CA GLU A 291 -2.94 17.58 -4.56
C GLU A 291 -2.24 17.12 -3.28
N VAL A 292 -1.50 16.02 -3.39
CA VAL A 292 -0.59 15.51 -2.34
C VAL A 292 0.70 15.03 -2.98
N SER A 293 1.81 15.10 -2.25
CA SER A 293 3.06 14.51 -2.72
C SER A 293 3.05 12.98 -2.60
N PHE A 294 3.95 12.29 -3.32
CA PHE A 294 4.13 10.85 -3.15
C PHE A 294 4.54 10.49 -1.72
N GLU A 295 5.35 11.34 -1.06
CA GLU A 295 5.76 11.14 0.33
C GLU A 295 4.56 11.25 1.27
N GLU A 296 3.72 12.28 1.11
CA GLU A 296 2.49 12.45 1.90
C GLU A 296 1.51 11.29 1.70
N ALA A 297 1.30 10.86 0.45
CA ALA A 297 0.42 9.74 0.13
C ALA A 297 0.93 8.41 0.72
N ALA A 298 2.24 8.19 0.76
CA ALA A 298 2.84 7.01 1.38
C ALA A 298 2.63 7.00 2.90
N GLU A 299 2.84 8.14 3.56
CA GLU A 299 2.60 8.30 4.99
C GLU A 299 1.12 8.10 5.35
N LEU A 300 0.21 8.73 4.60
CA LEU A 300 -1.23 8.54 4.77
C LEU A 300 -1.64 7.07 4.67
N ALA A 301 -1.10 6.35 3.68
CA ALA A 301 -1.38 4.93 3.49
C ALA A 301 -0.84 4.07 4.64
N TYR A 302 0.32 4.43 5.18
CA TYR A 302 0.93 3.73 6.31
C TYR A 302 0.12 3.89 7.60
N PHE A 303 -0.38 5.10 7.86
CA PHE A 303 -1.13 5.44 9.07
C PHE A 303 -2.64 5.24 8.96
N GLY A 304 -3.13 4.55 7.94
CA GLY A 304 -4.50 4.01 7.92
C GLY A 304 -5.42 4.58 6.84
N ALA A 305 -5.02 5.61 6.11
CA ALA A 305 -5.78 6.04 4.95
C ALA A 305 -5.69 4.99 3.82
N GLN A 306 -6.81 4.34 3.50
CA GLN A 306 -6.86 3.26 2.51
C GLN A 306 -6.86 3.80 1.07
N VAL A 307 -5.90 4.65 0.71
CA VAL A 307 -5.88 5.28 -0.60
C VAL A 307 -5.12 4.43 -1.61
N LEU A 308 -3.81 4.29 -1.46
CA LEU A 308 -2.94 3.49 -2.32
C LEU A 308 -1.87 2.82 -1.45
N HIS A 309 -1.50 1.60 -1.79
CA HIS A 309 -0.38 0.96 -1.10
C HIS A 309 0.93 1.62 -1.56
N PRO A 310 1.87 1.97 -0.64
CA PRO A 310 3.11 2.68 -1.01
C PRO A 310 3.90 1.99 -2.13
N VAL A 311 3.98 0.66 -2.11
CA VAL A 311 4.65 -0.12 -3.17
C VAL A 311 4.01 0.11 -4.54
N ALA A 312 2.70 0.32 -4.60
CA ALA A 312 2.01 0.56 -5.87
C ALA A 312 2.38 1.90 -6.53
N MET A 313 2.85 2.87 -5.77
CA MET A 313 3.26 4.19 -6.29
C MET A 313 4.71 4.23 -6.79
N GLN A 314 5.55 3.27 -6.38
CA GLN A 314 6.99 3.29 -6.70
C GLN A 314 7.31 3.41 -8.19
N PRO A 315 6.65 2.69 -9.13
CA PRO A 315 6.94 2.87 -10.55
C PRO A 315 6.64 4.30 -11.04
N ALA A 316 5.52 4.89 -10.60
CA ALA A 316 5.15 6.26 -10.98
C ALA A 316 6.13 7.29 -10.40
N MET A 317 6.54 7.13 -9.14
CA MET A 317 7.57 7.96 -8.49
C MET A 317 8.89 7.91 -9.26
N ARG A 318 9.32 6.72 -9.70
CA ARG A 318 10.61 6.53 -10.40
C ARG A 318 10.74 7.40 -11.66
N VAL A 319 9.64 7.68 -12.36
CA VAL A 319 9.61 8.44 -13.62
C VAL A 319 8.77 9.72 -13.55
N ASN A 320 8.34 10.06 -12.34
CA ASN A 320 7.55 11.25 -12.05
C ASN A 320 6.26 11.38 -12.90
N ILE A 321 5.47 10.28 -12.96
CA ILE A 321 4.14 10.30 -13.58
C ILE A 321 3.09 10.55 -12.50
N PRO A 322 2.17 11.54 -12.68
CA PRO A 322 1.11 11.79 -11.71
C PRO A 322 0.15 10.60 -11.63
N VAL A 323 -0.29 10.32 -10.40
CA VAL A 323 -1.31 9.32 -10.11
C VAL A 323 -2.55 10.04 -9.58
N ARG A 324 -3.69 9.92 -10.26
CA ARG A 324 -4.93 10.55 -9.84
C ARG A 324 -5.88 9.54 -9.22
N VAL A 325 -6.31 9.79 -8.00
CA VAL A 325 -7.37 9.01 -7.32
C VAL A 325 -8.72 9.62 -7.67
N LYS A 326 -9.63 8.83 -8.22
CA LYS A 326 -10.98 9.25 -8.64
C LYS A 326 -12.06 8.31 -8.11
N ASN A 327 -13.29 8.82 -8.05
CA ASN A 327 -14.45 8.05 -7.63
C ASN A 327 -15.20 7.48 -8.84
N SER A 328 -15.37 6.15 -8.86
CA SER A 328 -16.16 5.47 -9.91
C SER A 328 -17.68 5.55 -9.70
N TYR A 329 -18.13 6.11 -8.56
CA TYR A 329 -19.54 6.40 -8.26
C TYR A 329 -19.88 7.88 -8.42
N ASN A 330 -18.86 8.76 -8.47
CA ASN A 330 -18.99 10.19 -8.64
C ASN A 330 -17.90 10.67 -9.61
N THR A 331 -18.17 10.53 -10.90
CA THR A 331 -17.22 10.81 -11.98
C THR A 331 -16.90 12.30 -12.13
N GLU A 332 -17.78 13.18 -11.64
CA GLU A 332 -17.60 14.64 -11.67
C GLU A 332 -16.60 15.13 -10.63
N ALA A 333 -16.36 14.36 -9.57
CA ALA A 333 -15.35 14.71 -8.58
C ALA A 333 -13.97 14.82 -9.24
N PRO A 334 -13.22 15.93 -8.99
CA PRO A 334 -11.92 16.15 -9.62
C PRO A 334 -10.88 15.11 -9.18
N GLY A 335 -11.07 14.54 -7.99
CA GLY A 335 -10.12 13.59 -7.40
C GLY A 335 -8.92 14.28 -6.76
N THR A 336 -7.96 13.47 -6.33
CA THR A 336 -6.68 13.92 -5.79
C THR A 336 -5.56 13.55 -6.73
N VAL A 337 -4.68 14.49 -7.06
CA VAL A 337 -3.44 14.24 -7.81
C VAL A 337 -2.31 13.93 -6.85
N ILE A 338 -1.64 12.80 -7.05
CA ILE A 338 -0.42 12.43 -6.34
C ILE A 338 0.74 12.62 -7.31
N SER A 339 1.69 13.50 -6.97
CA SER A 339 2.83 13.84 -7.82
C SER A 339 4.05 14.24 -6.98
N GLU A 340 5.18 14.53 -7.62
CA GLU A 340 6.31 15.15 -6.95
C GLU A 340 5.99 16.64 -6.73
N ALA A 341 5.28 16.95 -5.64
CA ALA A 341 4.92 18.32 -5.31
C ALA A 341 6.17 19.13 -4.96
N LYS A 342 6.36 20.27 -5.63
CA LYS A 342 7.29 21.28 -5.14
C LYS A 342 6.58 22.08 -4.04
N PRO A 343 7.14 22.20 -2.83
CA PRO A 343 6.52 22.94 -1.72
C PRO A 343 6.14 24.39 -2.07
N SER A 344 6.81 24.99 -3.05
CA SER A 344 6.60 26.36 -3.51
C SER A 344 5.40 26.58 -4.44
N GLN A 345 4.63 25.55 -4.79
CA GLN A 345 3.50 25.63 -5.74
C GLN A 345 2.12 25.48 -5.07
N ARG A 346 2.06 25.30 -3.75
CA ARG A 346 0.77 25.41 -3.05
C ARG A 346 0.30 26.86 -3.06
N PRO A 347 -0.98 27.13 -3.36
CA PRO A 347 -1.50 28.49 -3.27
C PRO A 347 -1.16 29.07 -1.89
N SER A 348 -0.77 30.33 -1.86
CA SER A 348 -0.46 31.07 -0.64
C SER A 348 -1.72 31.22 0.24
N GLY A 349 -1.97 30.25 1.05
CA GLY A 349 -3.00 30.20 2.07
C GLY A 349 -2.59 29.11 3.04
N CYS A 350 -2.70 29.35 4.31
CA CYS A 350 -2.17 28.60 5.45
C CYS A 350 -2.50 27.10 5.49
N ASP A 351 -2.24 26.35 4.43
CA ASP A 351 -2.39 24.88 4.43
C ASP A 351 -1.23 24.25 5.20
N LEU A 352 -1.23 24.46 6.52
CA LEU A 352 -0.24 23.89 7.44
C LEU A 352 -0.31 22.37 7.46
N VAL A 353 -1.53 21.81 7.27
CA VAL A 353 -1.82 20.38 7.36
C VAL A 353 -2.60 19.95 6.11
N SER A 354 -2.12 18.90 5.45
CA SER A 354 -2.78 18.31 4.27
C SER A 354 -3.87 17.31 4.64
N ALA A 355 -3.66 16.56 5.72
CA ALA A 355 -4.62 15.59 6.23
C ALA A 355 -4.30 15.17 7.66
N ILE A 356 -5.32 14.66 8.36
CA ILE A 356 -5.20 14.06 9.69
C ILE A 356 -5.66 12.61 9.58
N THR A 357 -4.82 11.70 10.00
CA THR A 357 -5.18 10.28 10.08
C THR A 357 -5.00 9.76 11.48
N SER A 358 -5.75 8.74 11.84
CA SER A 358 -5.61 8.08 13.13
C SER A 358 -5.60 6.57 13.00
N LYS A 359 -4.92 5.93 13.92
CA LYS A 359 -4.84 4.50 14.04
C LYS A 359 -5.17 4.09 15.46
N SER A 360 -6.37 3.56 15.61
CA SER A 360 -6.88 3.07 16.89
C SER A 360 -6.24 1.75 17.30
N ASN A 361 -6.44 1.42 18.57
CA ASN A 361 -6.19 0.10 19.11
C ASN A 361 -4.74 -0.37 18.91
N VAL A 362 -3.79 0.51 19.21
CA VAL A 362 -2.36 0.20 19.26
C VAL A 362 -1.91 -0.01 20.69
N ALA A 363 -0.90 -0.84 20.89
CA ALA A 363 -0.24 -0.96 22.18
C ALA A 363 1.07 -0.15 22.17
N MET A 364 1.32 0.60 23.22
CA MET A 364 2.60 1.24 23.47
C MET A 364 3.45 0.32 24.37
N VAL A 365 4.70 0.15 24.01
CA VAL A 365 5.67 -0.65 24.77
C VAL A 365 6.83 0.26 25.14
N ASP A 366 7.05 0.44 26.43
CA ASP A 366 8.16 1.20 26.99
C ASP A 366 9.19 0.23 27.54
N ILE A 367 10.43 0.35 27.09
CA ILE A 367 11.56 -0.49 27.47
C ILE A 367 12.62 0.43 28.06
N VAL A 368 12.85 0.32 29.35
CA VAL A 368 13.78 1.18 30.11
C VAL A 368 14.90 0.34 30.72
N SER A 369 16.13 0.70 30.44
CA SER A 369 17.29 0.00 30.98
C SER A 369 18.32 0.97 31.59
N THR A 370 18.31 1.07 32.89
CA THR A 370 19.34 1.84 33.62
C THR A 370 20.68 1.09 33.70
N ARG A 371 20.73 -0.22 33.40
CA ARG A 371 21.92 -1.06 33.42
C ARG A 371 22.81 -0.89 32.20
N MET A 372 22.25 -0.34 31.11
CA MET A 372 22.92 -0.20 29.82
C MET A 372 23.53 1.19 29.60
N LEU A 373 23.55 2.03 30.64
CA LEU A 373 24.15 3.36 30.56
C LEU A 373 25.65 3.24 30.25
N GLY A 374 26.04 3.72 29.07
CA GLY A 374 27.43 3.61 28.59
C GLY A 374 27.76 2.29 27.89
N ASP A 375 26.83 1.36 27.77
CA ASP A 375 26.98 0.14 26.95
C ASP A 375 26.56 0.37 25.50
N TYR A 376 27.28 -0.25 24.57
CA TYR A 376 26.98 -0.15 23.15
C TYR A 376 26.04 -1.28 22.71
N GLY A 377 25.03 -0.95 21.90
CA GLY A 377 24.21 -1.96 21.22
C GLY A 377 22.86 -2.25 21.86
N PHE A 378 22.41 -1.54 22.88
CA PHE A 378 21.09 -1.73 23.49
C PHE A 378 19.95 -1.64 22.45
N LEU A 379 19.93 -0.60 21.62
CA LEU A 379 18.93 -0.45 20.55
C LEU A 379 18.99 -1.61 19.56
N ALA A 380 20.18 -2.09 19.21
CA ALA A 380 20.34 -3.24 18.31
C ALA A 380 19.75 -4.52 18.93
N GLN A 381 19.95 -4.75 20.23
CA GLN A 381 19.38 -5.89 20.95
C GLN A 381 17.85 -5.81 21.01
N VAL A 382 17.29 -4.64 21.31
CA VAL A 382 15.84 -4.42 21.30
C VAL A 382 15.25 -4.76 19.93
N PHE A 383 15.71 -4.12 18.85
CA PHE A 383 15.15 -4.33 17.52
C PHE A 383 15.45 -5.73 16.95
N ASP A 384 16.54 -6.38 17.33
CA ASP A 384 16.80 -7.78 16.94
C ASP A 384 15.78 -8.73 17.60
N SER A 385 15.39 -8.50 18.85
CA SER A 385 14.34 -9.29 19.50
C SER A 385 12.99 -9.13 18.78
N PHE A 386 12.58 -7.89 18.43
CA PHE A 386 11.35 -7.66 17.65
C PHE A 386 11.41 -8.35 16.27
N LYS A 387 12.55 -8.28 15.58
CA LYS A 387 12.77 -8.94 14.29
C LYS A 387 12.64 -10.46 14.39
N ARG A 388 13.32 -11.09 15.38
CA ARG A 388 13.28 -12.54 15.60
C ARG A 388 11.85 -13.02 15.86
N ASN A 389 11.08 -12.24 16.60
CA ASN A 389 9.70 -12.53 16.96
C ASN A 389 8.66 -12.03 15.94
N LYS A 390 9.11 -11.50 14.77
CA LYS A 390 8.27 -11.05 13.64
C LYS A 390 7.25 -9.98 14.03
N LEU A 391 7.59 -9.12 14.98
CA LEU A 391 6.77 -7.97 15.38
C LEU A 391 7.18 -6.74 14.59
N SER A 392 6.21 -6.10 13.97
CA SER A 392 6.39 -4.84 13.25
C SER A 392 6.14 -3.66 14.17
N VAL A 393 7.09 -2.75 14.23
CA VAL A 393 7.04 -1.53 15.02
C VAL A 393 6.58 -0.36 14.14
N ASN A 394 5.67 0.51 14.63
CA ASN A 394 5.17 1.65 13.86
C ASN A 394 5.92 2.94 14.15
N VAL A 395 5.79 3.44 15.37
CA VAL A 395 6.39 4.68 15.82
C VAL A 395 7.37 4.37 16.92
N VAL A 396 8.52 5.04 16.94
CA VAL A 396 9.58 4.84 17.91
C VAL A 396 10.08 6.19 18.41
N ALA A 397 10.23 6.31 19.72
CA ALA A 397 10.98 7.38 20.36
C ALA A 397 12.06 6.76 21.24
N THR A 398 13.28 7.28 21.20
CA THR A 398 14.41 6.70 21.91
C THR A 398 15.19 7.75 22.69
N SER A 399 15.71 7.33 23.82
CA SER A 399 16.81 8.00 24.53
C SER A 399 17.98 7.02 24.67
N GLU A 400 19.05 7.42 25.37
CA GLU A 400 20.20 6.54 25.60
C GLU A 400 19.82 5.26 26.39
N VAL A 401 18.83 5.35 27.27
CA VAL A 401 18.44 4.28 28.22
C VAL A 401 17.00 3.80 28.07
N SER A 402 16.27 4.33 27.11
CA SER A 402 14.85 3.96 26.94
C SER A 402 14.43 3.94 25.47
N VAL A 403 13.49 3.07 25.18
CA VAL A 403 12.82 2.95 23.88
C VAL A 403 11.33 2.88 24.16
N SER A 404 10.57 3.82 23.63
CA SER A 404 9.12 3.74 23.55
C SER A 404 8.72 3.45 22.11
N LEU A 405 7.89 2.44 21.90
CA LEU A 405 7.47 2.04 20.57
C LEU A 405 6.00 1.61 20.55
N THR A 406 5.40 1.62 19.37
CA THR A 406 4.02 1.18 19.18
C THR A 406 3.92 -0.03 18.26
N LEU A 407 2.98 -0.93 18.56
CA LEU A 407 2.69 -2.16 17.80
C LEU A 407 1.34 -2.09 17.11
N ASN A 408 1.28 -2.69 15.91
CA ASN A 408 0.14 -2.61 14.98
C ASN A 408 -1.13 -3.38 15.39
N LYS A 409 -1.10 -4.21 16.40
CA LYS A 409 -2.28 -4.94 16.87
C LYS A 409 -2.60 -4.52 18.28
N ALA A 410 -3.92 -4.42 18.54
CA ALA A 410 -4.40 -4.78 19.85
C ALA A 410 -3.74 -6.13 20.17
N ILE A 411 -2.78 -6.06 21.03
CA ILE A 411 -2.39 -7.24 21.75
C ILE A 411 -3.68 -7.58 22.48
N ASP A 412 -4.30 -8.71 22.14
CA ASP A 412 -5.34 -9.26 22.97
C ASP A 412 -4.71 -9.56 24.34
N VAL A 413 -4.48 -8.48 25.07
CA VAL A 413 -4.26 -8.51 26.50
C VAL A 413 -5.61 -8.87 27.04
N LEU A 414 -5.71 -10.04 27.61
CA LEU A 414 -6.93 -10.65 28.11
C LEU A 414 -7.96 -9.62 28.56
N SER A 415 -9.18 -9.80 28.15
CA SER A 415 -10.39 -9.01 28.42
C SER A 415 -10.68 -8.68 29.89
N LYS A 416 -9.70 -8.85 30.78
CA LYS A 416 -9.77 -8.64 32.23
C LYS A 416 -8.89 -7.52 32.76
N VAL A 417 -8.03 -6.89 31.96
CA VAL A 417 -7.15 -5.82 32.43
C VAL A 417 -7.81 -4.46 32.19
N GLN A 418 -8.06 -3.75 33.27
CA GLN A 418 -8.50 -2.35 33.25
C GLN A 418 -7.48 -1.51 32.51
N SER A 419 -7.94 -0.50 31.76
CA SER A 419 -7.19 0.47 30.96
C SER A 419 -6.12 1.21 31.78
N GLY A 420 -4.93 0.61 31.92
CA GLY A 420 -3.78 1.21 32.61
C GLY A 420 -2.45 0.56 32.20
N PRO A 421 -1.31 1.24 32.46
CA PRO A 421 0.00 0.68 32.18
C PRO A 421 0.26 -0.58 33.01
N LEU A 422 0.66 -1.66 32.34
CA LEU A 422 1.03 -2.93 32.95
C LEU A 422 2.55 -2.99 33.05
N ASN A 423 3.08 -2.91 34.27
CA ASN A 423 4.50 -3.15 34.51
C ASN A 423 4.72 -4.67 34.49
N MET A 424 5.28 -5.18 33.40
CA MET A 424 5.43 -6.60 33.15
C MET A 424 6.71 -7.14 33.79
N LYS A 425 6.56 -7.78 34.93
CA LYS A 425 7.54 -8.75 35.41
C LYS A 425 7.24 -10.09 34.79
N TRP A 426 8.26 -10.89 34.49
CA TRP A 426 8.16 -12.24 33.89
C TRP A 426 7.00 -13.10 34.39
N ALA A 427 6.65 -13.02 35.66
CA ALA A 427 5.55 -13.81 36.26
C ALA A 427 4.14 -13.43 35.72
N GLU A 428 3.99 -12.27 35.08
CA GLU A 428 2.70 -11.72 34.63
C GLU A 428 2.52 -11.84 33.10
N THR A 429 3.52 -12.35 32.38
CA THR A 429 3.48 -12.46 30.89
C THR A 429 2.51 -13.53 30.41
N GLN A 430 2.01 -14.40 31.29
CA GLN A 430 1.04 -15.44 30.94
C GLN A 430 -0.32 -14.85 30.50
N ASP A 431 -0.59 -13.60 30.84
CA ASP A 431 -1.80 -12.88 30.47
C ASP A 431 -1.72 -12.19 29.08
N ILE A 432 -0.59 -12.27 28.38
CA ILE A 432 -0.43 -11.76 27.01
C ILE A 432 -0.68 -12.90 26.03
N GLU A 433 -1.72 -12.78 25.20
CA GLU A 433 -2.03 -13.79 24.17
C GLU A 433 -1.04 -13.81 23.01
N ASP A 434 -0.42 -12.65 22.67
CA ASP A 434 0.56 -12.56 21.60
C ASP A 434 1.88 -13.23 21.99
N VAL A 435 2.14 -14.39 21.39
CA VAL A 435 3.34 -15.19 21.63
C VAL A 435 4.63 -14.43 21.29
N GLY A 436 4.59 -13.60 20.23
CA GLY A 436 5.74 -12.81 19.80
C GLY A 436 6.13 -11.76 20.83
N LEU A 437 5.15 -11.00 21.35
CA LEU A 437 5.43 -10.01 22.39
C LEU A 437 5.90 -10.67 23.70
N ARG A 438 5.31 -11.79 24.07
CA ARG A 438 5.74 -12.56 25.24
C ARG A 438 7.22 -12.92 25.13
N SER A 439 7.64 -13.43 23.97
CA SER A 439 9.05 -13.77 23.72
C SER A 439 9.96 -12.55 23.72
N VAL A 440 9.50 -11.38 23.24
CA VAL A 440 10.29 -10.14 23.34
C VAL A 440 10.46 -9.73 24.80
N ILE A 441 9.42 -9.83 25.63
CA ILE A 441 9.51 -9.50 27.05
C ILE A 441 10.47 -10.46 27.76
N GLU A 442 10.42 -11.76 27.44
CA GLU A 442 11.39 -12.75 27.95
C GLU A 442 12.84 -12.36 27.58
N ASP A 443 13.09 -12.12 26.29
CA ASP A 443 14.41 -11.81 25.75
C ASP A 443 15.06 -10.58 26.42
N LEU A 444 14.25 -9.60 26.84
CA LEU A 444 14.73 -8.32 27.34
C LEU A 444 14.59 -8.14 28.87
N SER A 445 13.89 -9.03 29.56
CA SER A 445 13.59 -8.91 31.00
C SER A 445 14.82 -8.86 31.91
N ASP A 446 15.93 -9.48 31.49
CA ASP A 446 17.17 -9.48 32.28
C ASP A 446 17.93 -8.16 32.23
N VAL A 447 17.67 -7.33 31.18
CA VAL A 447 18.43 -6.10 30.91
C VAL A 447 17.58 -4.84 30.99
N SER A 448 16.25 -4.95 31.02
CA SER A 448 15.33 -3.81 30.99
C SER A 448 14.05 -4.07 31.76
N ASP A 449 13.42 -2.97 32.22
CA ASP A 449 12.05 -2.96 32.69
C ASP A 449 11.12 -2.65 31.50
N ILE A 450 10.06 -3.46 31.33
CA ILE A 450 9.14 -3.34 30.20
C ILE A 450 7.74 -3.04 30.70
N THR A 451 7.15 -1.99 30.15
CA THR A 451 5.76 -1.62 30.40
C THR A 451 4.98 -1.69 29.10
N VAL A 452 3.84 -2.38 29.12
CA VAL A 452 2.91 -2.45 27.99
C VAL A 452 1.65 -1.68 28.32
N THR A 453 1.29 -0.73 27.48
CA THR A 453 0.09 0.09 27.66
C THR A 453 -0.85 -0.13 26.46
N PRO A 454 -1.94 -0.89 26.64
CA PRO A 454 -2.94 -1.13 25.59
C PRO A 454 -3.84 0.08 25.35
N ASP A 455 -4.72 -0.03 24.35
CA ASP A 455 -5.77 0.94 24.03
C ASP A 455 -5.24 2.36 23.81
N ARG A 456 -4.19 2.48 23.01
CA ARG A 456 -3.67 3.75 22.54
C ARG A 456 -4.10 4.04 21.11
N ALA A 457 -4.07 5.31 20.74
CA ALA A 457 -4.25 5.76 19.39
C ALA A 457 -3.05 6.57 18.92
N ILE A 458 -2.63 6.32 17.69
CA ILE A 458 -1.66 7.16 16.98
C ILE A 458 -2.47 8.18 16.19
N ILE A 459 -2.22 9.47 16.43
CA ILE A 459 -2.72 10.56 15.57
C ILE A 459 -1.56 11.05 14.74
N THR A 460 -1.75 11.12 13.43
CA THR A 460 -0.72 11.59 12.50
C THR A 460 -1.26 12.74 11.68
N LEU A 461 -0.56 13.87 11.72
CA LEU A 461 -0.80 15.01 10.84
C LEU A 461 0.19 14.92 9.67
N ILE A 462 -0.33 14.98 8.47
CA ILE A 462 0.47 15.18 7.27
C ILE A 462 0.55 16.69 7.07
N ALA A 463 1.73 17.23 7.27
CA ALA A 463 1.93 18.65 7.45
C ALA A 463 3.22 19.15 6.78
N ASN A 464 3.28 20.43 6.52
CA ASN A 464 4.53 21.08 6.13
C ASN A 464 5.47 21.17 7.35
N VAL A 465 6.51 20.35 7.35
CA VAL A 465 7.46 20.25 8.48
C VAL A 465 8.30 21.53 8.64
N GLU A 466 8.44 22.35 7.61
CA GLU A 466 9.10 23.67 7.71
C GLU A 466 8.34 24.61 8.66
N GLN A 467 7.03 24.42 8.81
CA GLN A 467 6.17 25.16 9.73
C GLN A 467 5.72 24.31 10.93
N SER A 468 6.47 23.28 11.26
CA SER A 468 6.12 22.33 12.33
C SER A 468 5.85 22.99 13.69
N SER A 469 6.54 24.09 14.00
CA SER A 469 6.32 24.81 15.27
C SER A 469 4.93 25.40 15.37
N ALA A 470 4.37 25.96 14.28
CA ALA A 470 3.02 26.50 14.24
C ALA A 470 1.98 25.35 14.33
N VAL A 471 2.20 24.27 13.59
CA VAL A 471 1.35 23.07 13.67
C VAL A 471 1.32 22.53 15.10
N MET A 472 2.48 22.38 15.73
CA MET A 472 2.58 21.84 17.09
C MET A 472 1.95 22.77 18.13
N ALA A 473 2.09 24.09 17.98
CA ALA A 473 1.44 25.06 18.88
C ALA A 473 -0.08 24.89 18.88
N THR A 474 -0.68 24.76 17.69
CA THR A 474 -2.13 24.49 17.54
C THR A 474 -2.50 23.12 18.13
N VAL A 475 -1.75 22.07 17.82
CA VAL A 475 -2.00 20.72 18.32
C VAL A 475 -1.98 20.70 19.86
N PHE A 476 -0.91 21.22 20.49
CA PHE A 476 -0.80 21.21 21.94
C PHE A 476 -1.84 22.14 22.60
N GLY A 477 -2.21 23.23 21.94
CA GLY A 477 -3.32 24.08 22.39
C GLY A 477 -4.63 23.31 22.47
N VAL A 478 -5.00 22.61 21.40
CA VAL A 478 -6.22 21.78 21.34
C VAL A 478 -6.18 20.67 22.39
N LEU A 479 -5.06 19.96 22.51
CA LEU A 479 -4.93 18.87 23.49
C LEU A 479 -5.05 19.37 24.93
N LYS A 480 -4.51 20.57 25.22
CA LYS A 480 -4.64 21.22 26.53
C LYS A 480 -6.11 21.54 26.84
N GLU A 481 -6.85 22.12 25.91
CA GLU A 481 -8.28 22.43 26.08
C GLU A 481 -9.13 21.16 26.28
N LEU A 482 -8.77 20.06 25.63
CA LEU A 482 -9.44 18.77 25.79
C LEU A 482 -8.96 18.00 27.04
N GLY A 483 -7.95 18.47 27.76
CA GLY A 483 -7.36 17.78 28.90
C GLY A 483 -6.66 16.46 28.53
N VAL A 484 -6.16 16.34 27.30
CA VAL A 484 -5.51 15.12 26.79
C VAL A 484 -3.99 15.24 26.92
N GLN A 485 -3.36 14.21 27.48
CA GLN A 485 -1.91 14.14 27.60
C GLN A 485 -1.32 13.40 26.41
N VAL A 486 -0.21 13.91 25.87
CA VAL A 486 0.61 13.21 24.87
C VAL A 486 1.55 12.27 25.61
N GLU A 487 1.49 10.98 25.28
CA GLU A 487 2.36 9.97 25.90
C GLU A 487 3.66 9.78 25.11
N MET A 488 3.61 9.94 23.79
CA MET A 488 4.79 9.89 22.91
C MET A 488 4.60 10.84 21.73
N LEU A 489 5.69 11.45 21.27
CA LEU A 489 5.75 12.29 20.06
C LEU A 489 6.87 11.78 19.16
N SER A 490 6.57 11.66 17.87
CA SER A 490 7.55 11.36 16.83
C SER A 490 7.49 12.41 15.74
N GLN A 491 8.62 13.07 15.51
CA GLN A 491 8.80 14.07 14.46
C GLN A 491 10.23 13.96 13.91
N GLY A 492 10.42 14.28 12.64
CA GLY A 492 11.73 14.37 12.00
C GLY A 492 12.24 13.07 11.36
N ALA A 493 11.58 11.94 11.57
CA ALA A 493 11.87 10.70 10.84
C ALA A 493 11.35 10.77 9.40
N SER A 494 10.23 11.46 9.21
CA SER A 494 9.67 11.82 7.91
C SER A 494 9.65 13.34 7.75
N LYS A 495 9.73 13.82 6.52
CA LYS A 495 9.69 15.26 6.20
C LYS A 495 8.27 15.82 6.13
N VAL A 496 7.25 14.97 6.24
CA VAL A 496 5.86 15.33 5.97
C VAL A 496 4.90 14.89 7.08
N ASN A 497 5.38 14.26 8.16
CA ASN A 497 4.49 13.81 9.22
C ASN A 497 4.91 14.26 10.63
N ILE A 498 3.90 14.47 11.47
CA ILE A 498 4.01 14.63 12.91
C ILE A 498 3.03 13.63 13.53
N SER A 499 3.56 12.69 14.32
CA SER A 499 2.75 11.65 14.96
C SER A 499 2.84 11.73 16.47
N PHE A 500 1.71 11.59 17.16
CA PHE A 500 1.68 11.53 18.60
C PHE A 500 0.70 10.46 19.09
N ILE A 501 0.99 9.94 20.27
CA ILE A 501 0.24 8.87 20.91
C ILE A 501 -0.55 9.44 22.08
N ILE A 502 -1.83 9.08 22.12
CA ILE A 502 -2.80 9.49 23.15
C ILE A 502 -3.62 8.29 23.62
N PRO A 503 -4.35 8.39 24.75
CA PRO A 503 -5.35 7.41 25.14
C PRO A 503 -6.40 7.20 24.04
N GLY A 504 -6.73 5.92 23.75
CA GLY A 504 -7.59 5.54 22.63
C GLY A 504 -9.03 6.05 22.75
N ASP A 505 -9.55 6.20 23.97
CA ASP A 505 -10.88 6.78 24.24
C ASP A 505 -11.03 8.24 23.80
N LYS A 506 -9.92 8.97 23.63
CA LYS A 506 -9.86 10.38 23.21
C LYS A 506 -9.64 10.58 21.72
N GLU A 507 -9.34 9.53 20.98
CA GLU A 507 -8.99 9.59 19.56
C GLU A 507 -9.95 10.43 18.72
N LYS A 508 -11.25 10.10 18.78
CA LYS A 508 -12.26 10.75 17.93
C LYS A 508 -12.45 12.23 18.26
N ASP A 509 -12.42 12.57 19.55
CA ASP A 509 -12.61 13.94 19.99
C ASP A 509 -11.42 14.82 19.57
N VAL A 510 -10.20 14.27 19.69
CA VAL A 510 -8.97 14.96 19.27
C VAL A 510 -8.94 15.13 17.76
N VAL A 511 -9.26 14.09 16.98
CA VAL A 511 -9.29 14.18 15.50
C VAL A 511 -10.30 15.23 15.05
N LYS A 512 -11.51 15.26 15.62
CA LYS A 512 -12.54 16.27 15.30
C LYS A 512 -12.08 17.68 15.62
N ALA A 513 -11.52 17.89 16.80
CA ALA A 513 -11.10 19.22 17.23
C ALA A 513 -9.92 19.74 16.39
N LEU A 514 -8.96 18.90 16.07
CA LEU A 514 -7.86 19.25 15.18
C LEU A 514 -8.35 19.51 13.75
N HIS A 515 -9.28 18.70 13.24
CA HIS A 515 -9.87 18.91 11.93
C HIS A 515 -10.62 20.25 11.86
N ALA A 516 -11.40 20.58 12.89
CA ALA A 516 -12.11 21.86 12.99
C ALA A 516 -11.13 23.05 12.96
N CYS A 517 -9.97 22.94 13.61
CA CYS A 517 -8.95 23.98 13.60
C CYS A 517 -8.23 24.15 12.25
N PHE A 518 -7.89 23.06 11.59
CA PHE A 518 -7.07 23.14 10.37
C PHE A 518 -7.89 23.24 9.08
N PHE A 519 -9.19 22.87 9.10
CA PHE A 519 -10.00 22.75 7.89
C PHE A 519 -11.37 23.44 7.93
N GLU A 520 -11.86 23.93 9.11
CA GLU A 520 -13.24 24.40 9.24
C GLU A 520 -13.39 25.81 9.83
N ASP A 521 -12.33 26.59 10.01
CA ASP A 521 -12.33 27.92 10.62
C ASP A 521 -13.02 27.99 12.02
N THR A 522 -13.13 26.86 12.71
CA THR A 522 -13.81 26.73 14.03
C THR A 522 -12.88 26.19 15.10
N CYS A 523 -11.70 26.81 15.23
CA CYS A 523 -10.67 26.35 16.16
C CYS A 523 -11.02 26.66 17.62
N LEU A 524 -10.74 25.70 18.53
CA LEU A 524 -10.87 25.85 19.97
C LEU A 524 -9.82 26.81 20.56
N VAL A 525 -8.73 27.03 19.85
CA VAL A 525 -7.63 27.92 20.25
C VAL A 525 -7.40 28.98 19.16
N PRO A 526 -6.95 30.19 19.52
CA PRO A 526 -6.59 31.21 18.54
C PRO A 526 -5.44 30.66 17.67
N MET A 527 -5.63 30.62 16.35
CA MET A 527 -4.53 30.38 15.43
C MET A 527 -3.74 31.70 15.31
N GLU A 528 -2.43 31.65 15.48
CA GLU A 528 -1.58 32.77 15.09
C GLU A 528 -1.75 32.99 13.59
N GLU A 529 -2.16 34.20 13.19
CA GLU A 529 -2.23 34.57 11.78
C GLU A 529 -0.84 34.38 11.17
N CYS A 530 -0.73 33.53 10.15
CA CYS A 530 0.49 33.44 9.35
C CYS A 530 0.67 34.79 8.64
N GLU A 531 1.49 35.68 9.18
CA GLU A 531 1.94 36.84 8.43
C GLU A 531 2.66 36.35 7.16
N ALA A 532 2.16 36.82 6.02
CA ALA A 532 2.57 36.47 4.66
C ALA A 532 4.02 36.89 4.34
#